data_00f1a7a9f8946b1957184c7c872440ff
#
_entry.id   00f1a7a9f8946b1957184c7c872440ff
#
_cell.length_a   1.000
_cell.length_b   1.000
_cell.length_c   1.000
_cell.angle_alpha   90.00
_cell.angle_beta   90.00
_cell.angle_gamma   90.00
#
_symmetry.space_group_name_H-M   'P 1'
#
loop_
_entity.id
_entity.type
_entity.pdbx_description
1 polymer ?
#
loop_
_entity_poly.entity_id
_entity_poly.type
_entity_poly.pdbx_seq_one_letter_code
_entity_poly.pdbx_strand_id
1 'polypeptide(L)'
;MLSSPVVRLATENALFSTIALIFIVTVTWAWRETKPYTLPEPLPGWFAVWFGSVQILGGLVPLVALGWSVWQGYSSATAVWLFYYLMLGLQILLESFTLRQYATVVWVMVPYLFLPYRIWQLYEGINLLEPLAELDWMRSLLWLEIGVWSLNYLLDVAQLPRLHGWLGTQKNLD
;
A
#
# COMPACT_ATOMS: atom_id res chain seq x y z
N MET A 1 -8.43 31.18 1.61
CA MET A 1 -7.23 30.70 0.89
C MET A 1 -7.45 29.20 0.63
N LEU A 2 -7.78 28.82 -0.59
CA LEU A 2 -7.79 27.40 -0.96
C LEU A 2 -6.33 26.95 -0.96
N SER A 3 -6.01 25.97 -0.10
CA SER A 3 -4.68 25.32 -0.12
C SER A 3 -4.43 24.77 -1.51
N SER A 4 -3.20 24.87 -2.04
CA SER A 4 -2.89 24.28 -3.33
C SER A 4 -3.24 22.79 -3.30
N PRO A 5 -3.67 22.19 -4.41
CA PRO A 5 -4.01 20.75 -4.46
C PRO A 5 -2.86 19.85 -3.95
N VAL A 6 -1.61 20.24 -4.17
CA VAL A 6 -0.43 19.54 -3.64
C VAL A 6 -0.36 19.60 -2.11
N VAL A 7 -0.70 20.75 -1.49
CA VAL A 7 -0.75 20.87 -0.02
C VAL A 7 -1.84 19.99 0.56
N ARG A 8 -3.01 19.93 -0.11
CA ARG A 8 -4.09 19.02 0.29
C ARG A 8 -3.60 17.57 0.27
N LEU A 9 -3.01 17.12 -0.84
CA LEU A 9 -2.46 15.78 -0.97
C LEU A 9 -1.42 15.47 0.12
N ALA A 10 -0.51 16.42 0.40
CA ALA A 10 0.48 16.29 1.48
C ALA A 10 -0.18 16.13 2.86
N THR A 11 -1.21 16.94 3.14
CA THR A 11 -1.94 16.91 4.42
C THR A 11 -2.69 15.59 4.59
N GLU A 12 -3.36 15.10 3.55
CA GLU A 12 -4.07 13.81 3.57
C GLU A 12 -3.10 12.65 3.82
N ASN A 13 -1.93 12.64 3.14
CA ASN A 13 -0.90 11.63 3.37
C ASN A 13 -0.35 11.68 4.80
N ALA A 14 -0.07 12.86 5.34
CA ALA A 14 0.40 13.03 6.71
C ALA A 14 -0.63 12.56 7.74
N LEU A 15 -1.91 12.91 7.53
CA LEU A 15 -3.01 12.49 8.41
C LEU A 15 -3.19 10.97 8.37
N PHE A 16 -3.26 10.38 7.18
CA PHE A 16 -3.37 8.94 7.03
C PHE A 16 -2.18 8.22 7.69
N SER A 17 -0.95 8.67 7.42
CA SER A 17 0.26 8.08 8.03
C SER A 17 0.20 8.08 9.55
N THR A 18 -0.23 9.21 10.14
CA THR A 18 -0.35 9.36 11.59
C THR A 18 -1.39 8.37 12.15
N ILE A 19 -2.57 8.30 11.54
CA ILE A 19 -3.64 7.38 11.96
C ILE A 19 -3.20 5.93 11.81
N ALA A 20 -2.58 5.58 10.68
CA ALA A 20 -2.08 4.24 10.40
C ALA A 20 -1.01 3.81 11.41
N LEU A 21 -0.06 4.69 11.73
CA LEU A 21 0.97 4.43 12.74
C LEU A 21 0.37 4.21 14.13
N ILE A 22 -0.55 5.08 14.57
CA ILE A 22 -1.23 4.93 15.86
C ILE A 22 -1.97 3.61 15.90
N PHE A 23 -2.71 3.28 14.85
CA PHE A 23 -3.47 2.02 14.76
C PHE A 23 -2.53 0.81 14.86
N ILE A 24 -1.50 0.74 14.02
CA ILE A 24 -0.55 -0.39 13.99
C ILE A 24 0.19 -0.54 15.33
N VAL A 25 0.64 0.56 15.93
CA VAL A 25 1.29 0.53 17.26
C VAL A 25 0.33 0.01 18.32
N THR A 26 -0.91 0.51 18.33
CA THR A 26 -1.94 0.09 19.31
C THR A 26 -2.26 -1.39 19.19
N VAL A 27 -2.51 -1.88 17.97
CA VAL A 27 -2.85 -3.29 17.73
C VAL A 27 -1.63 -4.19 18.01
N THR A 28 -0.42 -3.77 17.63
CA THR A 28 0.81 -4.49 17.95
C THR A 28 1.01 -4.62 19.45
N TRP A 29 0.78 -3.53 20.19
CA TRP A 29 0.87 -3.55 21.65
C TRP A 29 -0.19 -4.45 22.29
N ALA A 30 -1.44 -4.37 21.82
CA ALA A 30 -2.55 -5.16 22.33
C ALA A 30 -2.34 -6.68 22.08
N TRP A 31 -1.71 -7.03 20.98
CA TRP A 31 -1.51 -8.44 20.56
C TRP A 31 -0.06 -8.93 20.73
N ARG A 32 0.77 -8.24 21.49
CA ARG A 32 2.19 -8.60 21.68
C ARG A 32 2.41 -9.98 22.33
N GLU A 33 1.43 -10.49 23.06
CA GLU A 33 1.49 -11.79 23.75
C GLU A 33 0.82 -12.91 22.95
N THR A 34 0.30 -12.63 21.76
CA THR A 34 -0.31 -13.68 20.93
C THR A 34 0.78 -14.55 20.29
N LYS A 35 0.43 -15.82 20.02
CA LYS A 35 1.34 -16.74 19.35
C LYS A 35 1.71 -16.21 17.94
N PRO A 36 2.94 -16.47 17.47
CA PRO A 36 3.35 -16.08 16.12
C PRO A 36 2.40 -16.62 15.06
N TYR A 37 2.06 -15.79 14.08
CA TYR A 37 1.27 -16.20 12.93
C TYR A 37 2.17 -16.85 11.88
N THR A 38 1.88 -18.09 11.55
CA THR A 38 2.53 -18.82 10.44
C THR A 38 1.49 -19.10 9.37
N LEU A 39 1.87 -18.92 8.11
CA LEU A 39 1.00 -19.28 7.00
C LEU A 39 0.73 -20.78 7.03
N PRO A 40 -0.54 -21.23 7.12
CA PRO A 40 -0.87 -22.64 7.32
C PRO A 40 -0.56 -23.54 6.12
N GLU A 41 -0.41 -22.95 4.92
CA GLU A 41 -0.14 -23.66 3.67
C GLU A 41 0.83 -22.88 2.78
N PRO A 42 1.67 -23.56 1.98
CA PRO A 42 2.49 -22.87 0.99
C PRO A 42 1.62 -22.12 -0.01
N LEU A 43 2.05 -20.93 -0.39
CA LEU A 43 1.37 -20.12 -1.41
C LEU A 43 1.38 -20.83 -2.75
N PRO A 44 0.32 -20.72 -3.57
CA PRO A 44 0.28 -21.29 -4.92
C PRO A 44 1.45 -20.79 -5.77
N GLY A 45 1.97 -21.66 -6.67
CA GLY A 45 3.12 -21.30 -7.51
C GLY A 45 2.90 -20.06 -8.40
N TRP A 46 1.66 -19.78 -8.82
CA TRP A 46 1.32 -18.57 -9.57
C TRP A 46 1.50 -17.28 -8.74
N PHE A 47 1.45 -17.38 -7.39
CA PHE A 47 1.58 -16.23 -6.52
C PHE A 47 2.94 -15.54 -6.66
N ALA A 48 4.02 -16.30 -6.84
CA ALA A 48 5.35 -15.72 -7.04
C ALA A 48 5.42 -14.88 -8.33
N VAL A 49 4.76 -15.35 -9.41
CA VAL A 49 4.69 -14.61 -10.68
C VAL A 49 3.86 -13.34 -10.50
N TRP A 50 2.70 -13.45 -9.85
CA TRP A 50 1.87 -12.29 -9.53
C TRP A 50 2.62 -11.26 -8.69
N PHE A 51 3.23 -11.69 -7.59
CA PHE A 51 3.99 -10.82 -6.71
C PHE A 51 5.13 -10.11 -7.44
N GLY A 52 5.90 -10.83 -8.28
CA GLY A 52 6.92 -10.24 -9.14
C GLY A 52 6.35 -9.21 -10.13
N SER A 53 5.19 -9.47 -10.72
CA SER A 53 4.52 -8.53 -11.62
C SER A 53 4.10 -7.24 -10.89
N VAL A 54 3.57 -7.35 -9.67
CA VAL A 54 3.21 -6.19 -8.84
C VAL A 54 4.47 -5.37 -8.46
N GLN A 55 5.61 -6.02 -8.20
CA GLN A 55 6.86 -5.30 -7.91
C GLN A 55 7.35 -4.51 -9.14
N ILE A 56 7.18 -5.03 -10.34
CA ILE A 56 7.57 -4.33 -11.56
C ILE A 56 6.57 -3.20 -11.87
N LEU A 57 5.29 -3.53 -11.95
CA LEU A 57 4.24 -2.56 -12.32
C LEU A 57 4.06 -1.50 -11.24
N GLY A 58 3.86 -1.88 -9.99
CA GLY A 58 3.64 -0.96 -8.87
C GLY A 58 4.93 -0.36 -8.27
N GLY A 59 6.10 -0.88 -8.63
CA GLY A 59 7.38 -0.39 -8.12
C GLY A 59 8.23 0.27 -9.21
N LEU A 60 8.67 -0.48 -10.20
CA LEU A 60 9.65 0.01 -11.17
C LEU A 60 9.06 1.01 -12.16
N VAL A 61 7.87 0.75 -12.71
CA VAL A 61 7.25 1.62 -13.71
C VAL A 61 6.92 3.01 -13.15
N PRO A 62 6.29 3.16 -11.97
CA PRO A 62 6.10 4.46 -11.34
C PRO A 62 7.41 5.18 -11.00
N LEU A 63 8.50 4.45 -10.70
CA LEU A 63 9.81 5.05 -10.44
C LEU A 63 10.37 5.75 -11.70
N VAL A 64 10.19 5.12 -12.85
CA VAL A 64 10.56 5.75 -14.14
C VAL A 64 9.72 7.01 -14.37
N ALA A 65 8.41 6.96 -14.09
CA ALA A 65 7.53 8.13 -14.20
C ALA A 65 7.92 9.25 -13.24
N LEU A 66 8.31 8.93 -12.00
CA LEU A 66 8.87 9.91 -11.05
C LEU A 66 10.14 10.56 -11.59
N GLY A 67 11.12 9.75 -12.03
CA GLY A 67 12.37 10.25 -12.59
C GLY A 67 12.16 11.16 -13.80
N TRP A 68 11.24 10.77 -14.70
CA TRP A 68 10.88 11.57 -15.86
C TRP A 68 10.21 12.89 -15.45
N SER A 69 9.27 12.88 -14.47
CA SER A 69 8.60 14.09 -14.02
C SER A 69 9.55 15.10 -13.37
N VAL A 70 10.53 14.61 -12.61
CA VAL A 70 11.60 15.43 -12.04
C VAL A 70 12.45 16.04 -13.14
N TRP A 71 12.87 15.25 -14.12
CA TRP A 71 13.70 15.70 -15.24
C TRP A 71 13.02 16.78 -16.08
N GLN A 72 11.72 16.62 -16.33
CA GLN A 72 10.91 17.58 -17.11
C GLN A 72 10.43 18.78 -16.29
N GLY A 73 10.61 18.78 -14.97
CA GLY A 73 10.19 19.88 -14.09
C GLY A 73 8.67 19.94 -13.81
N TYR A 74 7.94 18.85 -14.01
CA TYR A 74 6.50 18.78 -13.68
C TYR A 74 6.28 18.59 -12.19
N SER A 75 6.21 19.70 -11.45
CA SER A 75 6.10 19.68 -9.97
C SER A 75 4.89 18.92 -9.43
N SER A 76 3.73 19.05 -10.09
CA SER A 76 2.51 18.31 -9.67
C SER A 76 2.67 16.81 -9.85
N ALA A 77 3.19 16.35 -11.01
CA ALA A 77 3.44 14.93 -11.27
C ALA A 77 4.51 14.37 -10.33
N THR A 78 5.58 15.13 -10.10
CA THR A 78 6.63 14.78 -9.13
C THR A 78 6.05 14.61 -7.73
N ALA A 79 5.15 15.50 -7.29
CA ALA A 79 4.50 15.40 -6.00
C ALA A 79 3.62 14.15 -5.89
N VAL A 80 2.82 13.83 -6.92
CA VAL A 80 1.98 12.62 -6.95
C VAL A 80 2.82 11.37 -6.74
N TRP A 81 3.87 11.18 -7.55
CA TRP A 81 4.71 9.98 -7.46
C TRP A 81 5.58 9.95 -6.21
N LEU A 82 6.04 11.11 -5.71
CA LEU A 82 6.79 11.18 -4.46
C LEU A 82 5.93 10.72 -3.27
N PHE A 83 4.70 11.22 -3.16
CA PHE A 83 3.79 10.81 -2.09
C PHE A 83 3.38 9.34 -2.23
N TYR A 84 3.21 8.84 -3.45
CA TYR A 84 3.01 7.42 -3.70
C TYR A 84 4.15 6.57 -3.10
N TYR A 85 5.42 6.94 -3.37
CA TYR A 85 6.58 6.21 -2.82
C TYR A 85 6.75 6.37 -1.33
N LEU A 86 6.41 7.52 -0.77
CA LEU A 86 6.41 7.70 0.69
C LEU A 86 5.44 6.72 1.35
N MET A 87 4.24 6.56 0.80
CA MET A 87 3.25 5.61 1.32
C MET A 87 3.64 4.15 1.08
N LEU A 88 4.20 3.83 -0.08
CA LEU A 88 4.72 2.50 -0.38
C LEU A 88 5.87 2.13 0.56
N GLY A 89 6.82 3.04 0.75
CA GLY A 89 7.95 2.84 1.66
C GLY A 89 7.51 2.68 3.12
N LEU A 90 6.56 3.51 3.57
CA LEU A 90 6.01 3.40 4.93
C LEU A 90 5.31 2.05 5.14
N GLN A 91 4.51 1.59 4.17
CA GLN A 91 3.89 0.27 4.20
C GLN A 91 4.93 -0.84 4.34
N ILE A 92 5.94 -0.88 3.46
CA ILE A 92 7.00 -1.90 3.47
C ILE A 92 7.76 -1.88 4.81
N LEU A 93 8.06 -0.71 5.35
CA LEU A 93 8.72 -0.57 6.64
C LEU A 93 7.86 -1.15 7.77
N LEU A 94 6.56 -0.83 7.81
CA LEU A 94 5.65 -1.33 8.84
C LEU A 94 5.43 -2.84 8.74
N GLU A 95 5.25 -3.38 7.53
CA GLU A 95 5.16 -4.83 7.31
C GLU A 95 6.43 -5.54 7.78
N SER A 96 7.60 -5.04 7.36
CA SER A 96 8.88 -5.61 7.72
C SER A 96 9.15 -5.53 9.23
N PHE A 97 8.80 -4.41 9.86
CA PHE A 97 8.97 -4.21 11.28
C PHE A 97 8.06 -5.13 12.10
N THR A 98 6.76 -5.16 11.78
CA THR A 98 5.79 -5.99 12.50
C THR A 98 6.07 -7.48 12.32
N LEU A 99 6.50 -7.90 11.13
CA LEU A 99 6.89 -9.28 10.85
C LEU A 99 8.15 -9.69 11.65
N ARG A 100 9.19 -8.85 11.65
CA ARG A 100 10.48 -9.20 12.29
C ARG A 100 10.43 -9.15 13.81
N GLN A 101 9.72 -8.16 14.36
CA GLN A 101 9.72 -7.94 15.82
C GLN A 101 8.70 -8.80 16.55
N TYR A 102 7.55 -9.02 15.96
CA TYR A 102 6.43 -9.64 16.67
C TYR A 102 5.94 -10.93 16.01
N ALA A 103 6.15 -11.08 14.70
CA ALA A 103 5.65 -12.21 13.90
C ALA A 103 4.15 -12.52 14.13
N THR A 104 3.38 -11.56 14.66
CA THR A 104 1.93 -11.69 14.92
C THR A 104 1.13 -11.42 13.66
N VAL A 105 -0.16 -11.72 13.67
CA VAL A 105 -1.07 -11.45 12.55
C VAL A 105 -1.11 -9.98 12.11
N VAL A 106 -0.57 -9.05 12.90
CA VAL A 106 -0.59 -7.61 12.62
C VAL A 106 0.10 -7.26 11.31
N TRP A 107 1.20 -7.94 10.95
CA TRP A 107 1.87 -7.69 9.67
C TRP A 107 0.97 -7.95 8.46
N VAL A 108 0.03 -8.91 8.58
CA VAL A 108 -0.96 -9.21 7.53
C VAL A 108 -2.00 -8.11 7.41
N MET A 109 -2.27 -7.35 8.49
CA MET A 109 -3.26 -6.27 8.50
C MET A 109 -2.75 -5.00 7.79
N VAL A 110 -1.43 -4.82 7.66
CA VAL A 110 -0.85 -3.60 7.07
C VAL A 110 -1.35 -3.38 5.63
N PRO A 111 -1.31 -4.37 4.70
CA PRO A 111 -1.84 -4.18 3.35
C PRO A 111 -3.33 -3.81 3.35
N TYR A 112 -4.16 -4.41 4.21
CA TYR A 112 -5.60 -4.08 4.29
C TYR A 112 -5.87 -2.62 4.66
N LEU A 113 -4.96 -1.99 5.36
CA LEU A 113 -5.04 -0.58 5.70
C LEU A 113 -4.50 0.32 4.58
N PHE A 114 -3.33 -0.03 4.04
CA PHE A 114 -2.61 0.82 3.10
C PHE A 114 -3.13 0.75 1.66
N LEU A 115 -3.60 -0.41 1.18
CA LEU A 115 -4.02 -0.56 -0.21
C LEU A 115 -5.27 0.26 -0.57
N PRO A 116 -6.35 0.31 0.25
CA PRO A 116 -7.48 1.18 -0.04
C PRO A 116 -7.09 2.66 -0.08
N TYR A 117 -6.20 3.09 0.84
CA TYR A 117 -5.72 4.45 0.83
C TYR A 117 -4.87 4.76 -0.41
N ARG A 118 -4.04 3.82 -0.85
CA ARG A 118 -3.23 3.97 -2.08
C ARG A 118 -4.10 4.13 -3.32
N ILE A 119 -5.18 3.34 -3.44
CA ILE A 119 -6.14 3.49 -4.53
C ILE A 119 -6.75 4.90 -4.52
N TRP A 120 -7.14 5.40 -3.35
CA TRP A 120 -7.62 6.77 -3.18
C TRP A 120 -6.55 7.81 -3.55
N GLN A 121 -5.33 7.65 -3.08
CA GLN A 121 -4.20 8.54 -3.38
C GLN A 121 -3.91 8.64 -4.88
N LEU A 122 -3.94 7.51 -5.60
CA LEU A 122 -3.76 7.45 -7.05
C LEU A 122 -4.90 8.18 -7.79
N TYR A 123 -6.13 8.01 -7.31
CA TYR A 123 -7.30 8.72 -7.85
C TYR A 123 -7.17 10.24 -7.65
N GLU A 124 -6.76 10.71 -6.48
CA GLU A 124 -6.46 12.13 -6.25
C GLU A 124 -5.31 12.62 -7.14
N GLY A 125 -4.34 11.77 -7.43
CA GLY A 125 -3.27 12.04 -8.40
C GLY A 125 -3.82 12.29 -9.82
N ILE A 126 -4.79 11.49 -10.27
CA ILE A 126 -5.45 11.69 -11.57
C ILE A 126 -6.13 13.07 -11.64
N ASN A 127 -6.90 13.43 -10.60
CA ASN A 127 -7.58 14.71 -10.51
C ASN A 127 -6.59 15.89 -10.51
N LEU A 128 -5.43 15.72 -9.85
CA LEU A 128 -4.39 16.74 -9.82
C LEU A 128 -3.72 16.95 -11.18
N LEU A 129 -3.62 15.91 -12.00
CA LEU A 129 -3.02 15.97 -13.34
C LEU A 129 -4.02 16.27 -14.45
N GLU A 130 -5.34 16.25 -14.18
CA GLU A 130 -6.39 16.49 -15.19
C GLU A 130 -6.18 17.78 -16.00
N PRO A 131 -5.80 18.92 -15.41
CA PRO A 131 -5.60 20.16 -16.16
C PRO A 131 -4.42 20.15 -17.13
N LEU A 132 -3.56 19.12 -17.08
CA LEU A 132 -2.30 19.02 -17.81
C LEU A 132 -2.41 18.01 -18.96
N ALA A 133 -2.92 18.41 -20.12
CA ALA A 133 -3.14 17.52 -21.27
C ALA A 133 -1.87 16.78 -21.73
N GLU A 134 -0.71 17.38 -21.57
CA GLU A 134 0.60 16.78 -21.90
C GLU A 134 0.97 15.59 -20.98
N LEU A 135 0.25 15.42 -19.86
CA LEU A 135 0.44 14.32 -18.90
C LEU A 135 -0.64 13.22 -19.02
N ASP A 136 -1.37 13.15 -20.13
CA ASP A 136 -2.42 12.12 -20.35
C ASP A 136 -1.88 10.69 -20.20
N TRP A 137 -0.66 10.44 -20.64
CA TRP A 137 -0.01 9.13 -20.46
C TRP A 137 0.25 8.80 -18.99
N MET A 138 0.58 9.79 -18.15
CA MET A 138 0.72 9.59 -16.72
C MET A 138 -0.61 9.31 -16.04
N ARG A 139 -1.68 9.97 -16.47
CA ARG A 139 -3.05 9.66 -16.00
C ARG A 139 -3.43 8.23 -16.35
N SER A 140 -3.09 7.78 -17.57
CA SER A 140 -3.29 6.40 -17.98
C SER A 140 -2.48 5.41 -17.13
N LEU A 141 -1.25 5.77 -16.76
CA LEU A 141 -0.43 4.99 -15.84
C LEU A 141 -1.06 4.93 -14.44
N LEU A 142 -1.57 6.05 -13.90
CA LEU A 142 -2.28 6.06 -12.61
C LEU A 142 -3.52 5.16 -12.63
N TRP A 143 -4.29 5.13 -13.72
CA TRP A 143 -5.39 4.18 -13.87
C TRP A 143 -4.92 2.72 -13.90
N LEU A 144 -3.82 2.44 -14.58
CA LEU A 144 -3.22 1.10 -14.56
C LEU A 144 -2.82 0.70 -13.12
N GLU A 145 -2.19 1.61 -12.39
CA GLU A 145 -1.81 1.39 -10.99
C GLU A 145 -3.03 1.11 -10.09
N ILE A 146 -4.11 1.88 -10.27
CA ILE A 146 -5.38 1.61 -9.55
C ILE A 146 -5.85 0.18 -9.83
N GLY A 147 -5.81 -0.26 -11.09
CA GLY A 147 -6.16 -1.63 -11.47
C GLY A 147 -5.28 -2.68 -10.79
N VAL A 148 -3.96 -2.50 -10.84
CA VAL A 148 -2.97 -3.42 -10.21
C VAL A 148 -3.20 -3.52 -8.70
N TRP A 149 -3.30 -2.37 -8.01
CA TRP A 149 -3.47 -2.35 -6.55
C TRP A 149 -4.86 -2.82 -6.11
N SER A 150 -5.90 -2.56 -6.90
CA SER A 150 -7.25 -3.11 -6.64
C SER A 150 -7.27 -4.62 -6.75
N LEU A 151 -6.62 -5.19 -7.78
CA LEU A 151 -6.51 -6.63 -7.93
C LEU A 151 -5.69 -7.24 -6.79
N ASN A 152 -4.57 -6.60 -6.42
CA ASN A 152 -3.78 -7.04 -5.27
C ASN A 152 -4.61 -7.04 -3.98
N TYR A 153 -5.36 -5.98 -3.73
CA TYR A 153 -6.25 -5.90 -2.57
C TYR A 153 -7.33 -6.99 -2.56
N LEU A 154 -7.94 -7.28 -3.71
CA LEU A 154 -8.93 -8.36 -3.83
C LEU A 154 -8.30 -9.73 -3.54
N LEU A 155 -7.07 -9.96 -3.97
CA LEU A 155 -6.34 -11.20 -3.65
C LEU A 155 -6.04 -11.30 -2.15
N ASP A 156 -5.67 -10.20 -1.49
CA ASP A 156 -5.48 -10.17 -0.04
C ASP A 156 -6.81 -10.46 0.69
N VAL A 157 -7.90 -9.80 0.29
CA VAL A 157 -9.25 -10.06 0.85
C VAL A 157 -9.66 -11.53 0.67
N ALA A 158 -9.35 -12.15 -0.46
CA ALA A 158 -9.62 -13.57 -0.71
C ALA A 158 -8.84 -14.52 0.24
N GLN A 159 -7.79 -14.03 0.93
CA GLN A 159 -7.07 -14.81 1.94
C GLN A 159 -7.70 -14.71 3.35
N LEU A 160 -8.67 -13.80 3.59
CA LEU A 160 -9.31 -13.64 4.91
C LEU A 160 -9.86 -14.94 5.52
N PRO A 161 -10.49 -15.87 4.76
CA PRO A 161 -10.93 -17.15 5.33
C PRO A 161 -9.80 -17.98 5.94
N ARG A 162 -8.56 -17.86 5.43
CA ARG A 162 -7.39 -18.55 6.00
C ARG A 162 -6.99 -17.99 7.37
N LEU A 163 -7.19 -16.69 7.61
CA LEU A 163 -6.99 -16.07 8.93
C LEU A 163 -7.97 -16.59 9.97
N HIS A 164 -9.22 -16.85 9.58
CA HIS A 164 -10.21 -17.46 10.49
C HIS A 164 -9.86 -18.90 10.86
N GLY A 165 -9.34 -19.68 9.92
CA GLY A 165 -8.86 -21.05 10.18
C GLY A 165 -7.74 -21.10 11.21
N TRP A 166 -6.86 -20.10 11.25
CA TRP A 166 -5.78 -20.00 12.23
C TRP A 166 -6.29 -19.90 13.68
N LEU A 167 -7.34 -19.10 13.94
CA LEU A 167 -7.96 -18.98 15.26
C LEU A 167 -8.55 -20.31 15.75
N GLY A 168 -9.09 -21.13 14.84
CA GLY A 168 -9.64 -22.46 15.16
C GLY A 168 -8.57 -23.47 15.54
N THR A 169 -7.40 -23.42 14.90
CA THR A 169 -6.30 -24.35 15.16
C THR A 169 -5.62 -24.08 16.50
N GLN A 170 -5.62 -22.84 16.98
CA GLN A 170 -5.06 -22.50 18.31
C GLN A 170 -5.89 -23.01 19.47
N LYS A 171 -7.22 -23.09 19.32
CA LYS A 171 -8.12 -23.61 20.36
C LYS A 171 -7.95 -25.12 20.62
N ASN A 172 -7.38 -25.86 19.69
CA ASN A 172 -7.20 -27.30 19.79
C ASN A 172 -5.80 -27.70 20.32
N LEU A 173 -4.95 -26.73 20.66
CA LEU A 173 -3.58 -26.94 21.18
C LEU A 173 -3.45 -26.57 22.68
N ASP A 174 -4.51 -26.06 23.28
CA ASP A 174 -4.65 -25.82 24.74
C ASP A 174 -5.55 -26.92 25.35
#